data_4b98d7233e1979302417c3c19d9c620f
#
_entry.id   4b98d7233e1979302417c3c19d9c620f
#
_cell.length_a   1.000
_cell.length_b   1.000
_cell.length_c   1.000
_cell.angle_alpha   90.00
_cell.angle_beta   90.00
_cell.angle_gamma   90.00
#
_symmetry.space_group_name_H-M   'P 1'
#
loop_
_entity.id
_entity.type
_entity.pdbx_description
1 polymer ?
#
loop_
_entity_poly.entity_id
_entity_poly.type
_entity_poly.pdbx_seq_one_letter_code
_entity_poly.pdbx_strand_id
1 'polypeptide(L)'
;MVALLPNVRAQKAHFKPQGIANLLWAMAKLGELVELNVVTSIFKSLVHKISETPQLSQQDIFMSLWGVMVCCARLSLVSNATTNNVLEKHMDDLFTRLENTSPDNEKDQRIIAMAASWLGRPCPIVPHYQTTISKPQSDFRDQLQSCMPSLQIEEEKSLNSLPPADLLLPDHNMVIEIQGPSHYVSNDFKIRNGSTLLKIALLQKAGFEVIEIPVNQLWNPGLMKPYIDKIKTRINTTPQGHGSESFNNPE
;
A
#
# COMPACT_ATOMS: atom_id res chain seq x y z
N MET A 1 -12.20 -19.45 -7.66
CA MET A 1 -11.17 -19.37 -6.60
C MET A 1 -11.52 -20.14 -5.34
N VAL A 2 -12.77 -20.13 -4.89
CA VAL A 2 -13.25 -20.91 -3.72
C VAL A 2 -12.96 -22.43 -3.84
N ALA A 3 -12.99 -22.98 -5.04
CA ALA A 3 -12.73 -24.42 -5.28
C ALA A 3 -11.26 -24.86 -5.08
N LEU A 4 -10.29 -23.92 -5.09
CA LEU A 4 -8.85 -24.25 -4.87
C LEU A 4 -8.47 -24.31 -3.39
N LEU A 5 -9.23 -23.69 -2.51
CA LEU A 5 -8.91 -23.53 -1.09
C LEU A 5 -8.81 -24.86 -0.30
N PRO A 6 -9.72 -25.84 -0.48
CA PRO A 6 -9.59 -27.14 0.18
C PRO A 6 -8.30 -27.86 -0.20
N ASN A 7 -7.90 -27.80 -1.48
CA ASN A 7 -6.69 -28.44 -1.96
C ASN A 7 -5.42 -27.77 -1.41
N VAL A 8 -5.40 -26.45 -1.30
CA VAL A 8 -4.29 -25.72 -0.68
C VAL A 8 -4.14 -26.10 0.80
N ARG A 9 -5.26 -26.22 1.54
CA ARG A 9 -5.24 -26.66 2.95
C ARG A 9 -4.73 -28.09 3.10
N ALA A 10 -5.14 -28.99 2.24
CA ALA A 10 -4.76 -30.42 2.31
C ALA A 10 -3.29 -30.64 1.94
N GLN A 11 -2.73 -29.83 1.01
CA GLN A 11 -1.38 -30.02 0.47
C GLN A 11 -0.30 -29.18 1.15
N LYS A 12 -0.60 -28.41 2.18
CA LYS A 12 0.36 -27.52 2.88
C LYS A 12 1.70 -28.19 3.22
N ALA A 13 1.71 -29.47 3.57
CA ALA A 13 2.91 -30.21 3.96
C ALA A 13 3.89 -30.44 2.78
N HIS A 14 3.41 -30.37 1.54
CA HIS A 14 4.17 -30.76 0.36
C HIS A 14 4.65 -29.58 -0.51
N PHE A 15 4.27 -28.34 -0.17
CA PHE A 15 4.72 -27.19 -0.93
C PHE A 15 6.23 -26.95 -0.75
N LYS A 16 6.95 -26.87 -1.87
CA LYS A 16 8.31 -26.32 -1.89
C LYS A 16 8.29 -24.83 -1.55
N PRO A 17 9.38 -24.25 -1.02
CA PRO A 17 9.45 -22.82 -0.67
C PRO A 17 9.01 -21.88 -1.80
N GLN A 18 9.49 -22.13 -3.02
CA GLN A 18 9.07 -21.39 -4.21
C GLN A 18 7.55 -21.44 -4.46
N GLY A 19 6.92 -22.61 -4.25
CA GLY A 19 5.46 -22.74 -4.40
C GLY A 19 4.71 -21.91 -3.37
N ILE A 20 5.23 -21.82 -2.14
CA ILE A 20 4.66 -20.97 -1.08
C ILE A 20 4.83 -19.49 -1.46
N ALA A 21 6.01 -19.05 -1.88
CA ALA A 21 6.28 -17.68 -2.29
C ALA A 21 5.38 -17.26 -3.46
N ASN A 22 5.23 -18.11 -4.47
CA ASN A 22 4.33 -17.90 -5.60
C ASN A 22 2.85 -17.76 -5.15
N LEU A 23 2.43 -18.58 -4.20
CA LEU A 23 1.06 -18.53 -3.69
C LEU A 23 0.79 -17.25 -2.88
N LEU A 24 1.73 -16.87 -2.00
CA LEU A 24 1.67 -15.61 -1.26
C LEU A 24 1.58 -14.41 -2.20
N TRP A 25 2.43 -14.40 -3.23
CA TRP A 25 2.43 -13.38 -4.27
C TRP A 25 1.10 -13.32 -5.03
N ALA A 26 0.59 -14.47 -5.49
CA ALA A 26 -0.65 -14.54 -6.25
C ALA A 26 -1.87 -14.08 -5.42
N MET A 27 -1.95 -14.53 -4.17
CA MET A 27 -3.02 -14.08 -3.26
C MET A 27 -2.95 -12.59 -2.99
N ALA A 28 -1.75 -12.05 -2.80
CA ALA A 28 -1.53 -10.64 -2.60
C ALA A 28 -1.95 -9.81 -3.84
N LYS A 29 -1.61 -10.27 -5.06
CA LYS A 29 -2.06 -9.62 -6.32
C LYS A 29 -3.58 -9.50 -6.41
N LEU A 30 -4.30 -10.49 -5.95
CA LEU A 30 -5.77 -10.50 -5.96
C LEU A 30 -6.41 -9.56 -4.93
N GLY A 31 -5.64 -9.02 -3.99
CA GLY A 31 -6.10 -8.01 -3.03
C GLY A 31 -7.42 -8.40 -2.34
N GLU A 32 -8.44 -7.56 -2.44
CA GLU A 32 -9.74 -7.78 -1.80
C GLU A 32 -10.55 -8.94 -2.38
N LEU A 33 -10.19 -9.47 -3.54
CA LEU A 33 -10.87 -10.63 -4.12
C LEU A 33 -10.66 -11.90 -3.27
N VAL A 34 -9.59 -11.98 -2.50
CA VAL A 34 -9.37 -13.07 -1.55
C VAL A 34 -10.17 -12.78 -0.29
N GLU A 35 -11.01 -13.69 0.17
CA GLU A 35 -11.79 -13.51 1.38
C GLU A 35 -10.90 -13.33 2.63
N LEU A 36 -11.30 -12.46 3.57
CA LEU A 36 -10.50 -12.11 4.73
C LEU A 36 -10.21 -13.30 5.66
N ASN A 37 -11.17 -14.19 5.83
CA ASN A 37 -10.99 -15.45 6.59
C ASN A 37 -9.90 -16.36 5.97
N VAL A 38 -9.78 -16.34 4.65
CA VAL A 38 -8.73 -17.05 3.90
C VAL A 38 -7.38 -16.40 4.17
N VAL A 39 -7.31 -15.08 4.09
CA VAL A 39 -6.11 -14.31 4.43
C VAL A 39 -5.63 -14.66 5.83
N THR A 40 -6.51 -14.63 6.82
CA THR A 40 -6.14 -14.89 8.21
C THR A 40 -5.72 -16.35 8.49
N SER A 41 -6.36 -17.31 7.87
CA SER A 41 -6.13 -18.74 8.16
C SER A 41 -5.00 -19.36 7.33
N ILE A 42 -5.00 -19.11 6.01
CA ILE A 42 -4.01 -19.71 5.09
C ILE A 42 -2.71 -18.91 5.12
N PHE A 43 -2.81 -17.58 5.06
CA PHE A 43 -1.63 -16.71 5.03
C PHE A 43 -0.73 -16.95 6.25
N LYS A 44 -1.27 -16.91 7.46
CA LYS A 44 -0.48 -17.18 8.68
C LYS A 44 0.28 -18.51 8.60
N SER A 45 -0.37 -19.55 8.11
CA SER A 45 0.28 -20.86 7.98
C SER A 45 1.36 -20.90 6.92
N LEU A 46 1.15 -20.23 5.77
CA LEU A 46 2.14 -20.17 4.67
C LEU A 46 3.34 -19.32 5.07
N VAL A 47 3.08 -18.18 5.71
CA VAL A 47 4.12 -17.25 6.17
C VAL A 47 4.99 -17.92 7.23
N HIS A 48 4.39 -18.61 8.20
CA HIS A 48 5.13 -19.37 9.22
C HIS A 48 6.06 -20.40 8.55
N LYS A 49 5.56 -21.17 7.59
CA LYS A 49 6.37 -22.16 6.89
C LYS A 49 7.51 -21.57 6.08
N ILE A 50 7.30 -20.40 5.42
CA ILE A 50 8.36 -19.75 4.64
C ILE A 50 9.44 -19.15 5.55
N SER A 51 9.05 -18.56 6.70
CA SER A 51 10.03 -17.99 7.63
C SER A 51 10.87 -19.07 8.34
N GLU A 52 10.37 -20.26 8.52
CA GLU A 52 11.14 -21.40 9.05
C GLU A 52 12.07 -22.06 8.02
N THR A 53 11.97 -21.66 6.74
CA THR A 53 12.82 -22.23 5.69
C THR A 53 14.17 -21.52 5.68
N PRO A 54 15.30 -22.19 6.00
CA PRO A 54 16.59 -21.53 6.13
C PRO A 54 17.19 -21.11 4.79
N GLN A 55 16.90 -21.86 3.74
CA GLN A 55 17.45 -21.60 2.40
C GLN A 55 16.32 -21.19 1.44
N LEU A 56 16.18 -19.89 1.26
CA LEU A 56 15.30 -19.29 0.26
C LEU A 56 16.13 -18.60 -0.81
N SER A 57 15.69 -18.68 -2.06
CA SER A 57 16.24 -17.80 -3.09
C SER A 57 15.86 -16.34 -2.77
N GLN A 58 16.69 -15.41 -3.20
CA GLN A 58 16.40 -13.98 -3.05
C GLN A 58 15.02 -13.62 -3.63
N GLN A 59 14.68 -14.18 -4.79
CA GLN A 59 13.36 -13.98 -5.41
C GLN A 59 12.22 -14.49 -4.52
N ASP A 60 12.37 -15.67 -3.90
CA ASP A 60 11.34 -16.22 -2.99
C ASP A 60 11.14 -15.32 -1.77
N ILE A 61 12.23 -14.72 -1.26
CA ILE A 61 12.15 -13.77 -0.14
C ILE A 61 11.39 -12.51 -0.57
N PHE A 62 11.73 -11.89 -1.72
CA PHE A 62 11.01 -10.70 -2.20
C PHE A 62 9.53 -10.97 -2.44
N MET A 63 9.19 -12.09 -3.07
CA MET A 63 7.80 -12.45 -3.34
C MET A 63 7.02 -12.68 -2.04
N SER A 64 7.64 -13.34 -1.06
CA SER A 64 7.05 -13.60 0.25
C SER A 64 6.88 -12.31 1.05
N LEU A 65 7.92 -11.46 1.10
CA LEU A 65 7.91 -10.18 1.80
C LEU A 65 6.78 -9.28 1.27
N TRP A 66 6.68 -9.14 -0.06
CA TRP A 66 5.59 -8.37 -0.67
C TRP A 66 4.22 -8.97 -0.33
N GLY A 67 4.09 -10.30 -0.38
CA GLY A 67 2.86 -10.99 -0.01
C GLY A 67 2.43 -10.71 1.43
N VAL A 68 3.38 -10.79 2.37
CA VAL A 68 3.14 -10.52 3.79
C VAL A 68 2.75 -9.05 4.01
N MET A 69 3.44 -8.10 3.37
CA MET A 69 3.09 -6.67 3.46
C MET A 69 1.65 -6.40 3.01
N VAL A 70 1.23 -6.93 1.86
CA VAL A 70 -0.15 -6.76 1.37
C VAL A 70 -1.17 -7.38 2.33
N CYS A 71 -0.83 -8.51 2.94
CA CYS A 71 -1.68 -9.13 3.95
C CYS A 71 -1.82 -8.23 5.21
N CYS A 72 -0.72 -7.70 5.72
CA CYS A 72 -0.71 -6.75 6.83
C CYS A 72 -1.52 -5.49 6.50
N ALA A 73 -1.30 -4.93 5.32
CA ALA A 73 -2.03 -3.77 4.83
C ALA A 73 -3.54 -4.01 4.81
N ARG A 74 -3.96 -5.15 4.27
CA ARG A 74 -5.38 -5.49 4.21
C ARG A 74 -6.00 -5.65 5.59
N LEU A 75 -5.29 -6.27 6.51
CA LEU A 75 -5.77 -6.43 7.89
C LEU A 75 -5.85 -5.10 8.62
N SER A 76 -4.89 -4.20 8.42
CA SER A 76 -4.89 -2.86 9.04
C SER A 76 -6.04 -1.99 8.53
N LEU A 77 -6.42 -2.12 7.26
CA LEU A 77 -7.53 -1.35 6.66
C LEU A 77 -8.91 -1.81 7.13
N VAL A 78 -9.05 -3.04 7.63
CA VAL A 78 -10.35 -3.60 8.07
C VAL A 78 -10.53 -3.53 9.58
N SER A 79 -9.46 -3.64 10.35
CA SER A 79 -9.53 -3.64 11.81
C SER A 79 -8.49 -2.70 12.41
N ASN A 80 -8.93 -1.78 13.26
CA ASN A 80 -8.02 -0.97 14.08
C ASN A 80 -7.26 -1.83 15.13
N ALA A 81 -7.21 -3.13 14.96
CA ALA A 81 -6.76 -4.05 15.98
C ALA A 81 -5.30 -4.48 15.79
N THR A 82 -4.60 -4.53 16.89
CA THR A 82 -3.29 -5.07 17.24
C THR A 82 -2.99 -6.52 16.76
N THR A 83 -3.79 -7.09 15.86
CA THR A 83 -3.73 -8.51 15.45
C THR A 83 -2.58 -8.83 14.47
N ASN A 84 -1.78 -7.85 14.09
CA ASN A 84 -0.76 -8.01 13.05
C ASN A 84 0.64 -8.41 13.57
N ASN A 85 0.86 -8.42 14.91
CA ASN A 85 2.19 -8.61 15.47
C ASN A 85 2.93 -9.87 14.96
N VAL A 86 2.21 -10.97 14.72
CA VAL A 86 2.82 -12.21 14.23
C VAL A 86 3.28 -12.06 12.77
N LEU A 87 2.45 -11.45 11.93
CA LEU A 87 2.80 -11.23 10.51
C LEU A 87 3.89 -10.18 10.36
N GLU A 88 3.86 -9.13 11.17
CA GLU A 88 4.93 -8.11 11.18
C GLU A 88 6.26 -8.69 11.65
N LYS A 89 6.27 -9.61 12.62
CA LYS A 89 7.48 -10.34 13.00
C LYS A 89 8.05 -11.16 11.84
N HIS A 90 7.21 -11.87 11.10
CA HIS A 90 7.66 -12.62 9.93
C HIS A 90 8.12 -11.70 8.80
N MET A 91 7.49 -10.54 8.64
CA MET A 91 7.95 -9.49 7.71
C MET A 91 9.35 -9.01 8.08
N ASP A 92 9.59 -8.75 9.36
CA ASP A 92 10.90 -8.32 9.88
C ASP A 92 11.97 -9.38 9.66
N ASP A 93 11.67 -10.66 9.92
CA ASP A 93 12.56 -11.79 9.60
C ASP A 93 12.95 -11.83 8.11
N LEU A 94 11.97 -11.70 7.20
CA LEU A 94 12.22 -11.70 5.76
C LEU A 94 13.00 -10.46 5.31
N PHE A 95 12.68 -9.30 5.87
CA PHE A 95 13.39 -8.06 5.60
C PHE A 95 14.86 -8.14 6.04
N THR A 96 15.12 -8.66 7.25
CA THR A 96 16.48 -8.83 7.78
C THR A 96 17.35 -9.73 6.89
N ARG A 97 16.76 -10.76 6.25
CA ARG A 97 17.48 -11.61 5.28
C ARG A 97 17.91 -10.85 4.02
N LEU A 98 17.28 -9.71 3.73
CA LEU A 98 17.58 -8.86 2.58
C LEU A 98 18.48 -7.66 2.92
N GLU A 99 18.78 -7.37 4.18
CA GLU A 99 19.53 -6.18 4.60
C GLU A 99 20.89 -6.02 3.93
N ASN A 100 21.56 -7.14 3.63
CA ASN A 100 22.86 -7.15 2.98
C ASN A 100 22.78 -7.43 1.47
N THR A 101 21.59 -7.31 0.89
CA THR A 101 21.39 -7.53 -0.55
C THR A 101 21.21 -6.19 -1.26
N SER A 102 21.83 -6.04 -2.43
CA SER A 102 21.60 -4.90 -3.31
C SER A 102 20.78 -5.39 -4.48
N PRO A 103 19.46 -5.17 -4.51
CA PRO A 103 18.65 -5.61 -5.65
C PRO A 103 18.96 -4.75 -6.87
N ASP A 104 19.18 -5.42 -8.00
CA ASP A 104 19.54 -4.78 -9.27
C ASP A 104 18.33 -4.17 -9.99
N ASN A 105 17.12 -4.55 -9.61
CA ASN A 105 15.91 -4.09 -10.28
C ASN A 105 15.06 -3.18 -9.38
N GLU A 106 14.45 -2.17 -10.01
CA GLU A 106 13.63 -1.14 -9.33
C GLU A 106 12.46 -1.74 -8.54
N LYS A 107 11.88 -2.85 -9.00
CA LYS A 107 10.73 -3.47 -8.33
C LYS A 107 11.11 -3.99 -6.96
N ASP A 108 12.24 -4.68 -6.85
CA ASP A 108 12.72 -5.24 -5.58
C ASP A 108 13.21 -4.12 -4.66
N GLN A 109 13.83 -3.04 -5.21
CA GLN A 109 14.17 -1.83 -4.46
C GLN A 109 12.93 -1.19 -3.82
N ARG A 110 11.82 -1.08 -4.56
CA ARG A 110 10.54 -0.57 -4.06
C ARG A 110 9.95 -1.48 -2.96
N ILE A 111 10.09 -2.79 -3.07
CA ILE A 111 9.65 -3.74 -2.04
C ILE A 111 10.42 -3.52 -0.74
N ILE A 112 11.74 -3.38 -0.80
CA ILE A 112 12.58 -3.08 0.38
C ILE A 112 12.16 -1.75 1.02
N ALA A 113 12.01 -0.70 0.23
CA ALA A 113 11.63 0.63 0.73
C ALA A 113 10.28 0.62 1.44
N MET A 114 9.28 -0.05 0.85
CA MET A 114 7.96 -0.19 1.45
C MET A 114 8.00 -1.04 2.74
N ALA A 115 8.80 -2.11 2.78
CA ALA A 115 8.96 -2.93 3.97
C ALA A 115 9.65 -2.17 5.11
N ALA A 116 10.73 -1.44 4.80
CA ALA A 116 11.42 -0.57 5.75
C ALA A 116 10.47 0.47 6.35
N SER A 117 9.68 1.14 5.49
CA SER A 117 8.67 2.11 5.94
C SER A 117 7.60 1.46 6.82
N TRP A 118 7.10 0.28 6.45
CA TRP A 118 6.11 -0.44 7.27
C TRP A 118 6.64 -0.77 8.65
N LEU A 119 7.90 -1.24 8.73
CA LEU A 119 8.55 -1.67 9.97
C LEU A 119 9.11 -0.51 10.80
N GLY A 120 9.09 0.73 10.29
CA GLY A 120 9.71 1.89 10.92
C GLY A 120 11.23 1.77 10.99
N ARG A 121 11.85 1.07 10.01
CA ARG A 121 13.31 0.88 9.92
C ARG A 121 13.93 1.85 8.90
N PRO A 122 15.21 2.22 9.05
CA PRO A 122 15.89 2.99 8.02
C PRO A 122 15.82 2.29 6.66
N CYS A 123 15.51 3.05 5.61
CA CYS A 123 15.51 2.50 4.26
C CYS A 123 16.94 2.53 3.70
N PRO A 124 17.53 1.38 3.34
CA PRO A 124 18.88 1.33 2.79
C PRO A 124 18.95 1.82 1.33
N ILE A 125 17.81 2.01 0.69
CA ILE A 125 17.68 2.32 -0.74
C ILE A 125 16.64 3.41 -0.92
N VAL A 126 16.95 4.41 -1.75
CA VAL A 126 15.96 5.39 -2.22
C VAL A 126 15.42 4.92 -3.56
N PRO A 127 14.20 4.37 -3.62
CA PRO A 127 13.65 3.87 -4.87
C PRO A 127 13.29 5.00 -5.81
N HIS A 128 13.56 4.81 -7.09
CA HIS A 128 13.08 5.73 -8.11
C HIS A 128 11.63 5.39 -8.50
N TYR A 129 10.76 6.40 -8.49
CA TYR A 129 9.39 6.29 -8.99
C TYR A 129 9.24 7.17 -10.23
N GLN A 130 8.77 6.57 -11.32
CA GLN A 130 8.31 7.34 -12.47
C GLN A 130 6.94 7.93 -12.13
N THR A 131 6.82 9.23 -12.25
CA THR A 131 5.57 9.96 -12.02
C THR A 131 5.01 10.43 -13.34
N THR A 132 3.69 10.40 -13.46
CA THR A 132 2.97 10.90 -14.63
C THR A 132 1.64 11.46 -14.18
N ILE A 133 1.50 12.77 -14.26
CA ILE A 133 0.25 13.44 -13.93
C ILE A 133 -0.78 13.12 -15.03
N SER A 134 -1.87 12.50 -14.63
CA SER A 134 -2.96 12.17 -15.55
C SER A 134 -3.89 13.37 -15.74
N LYS A 135 -4.56 13.43 -16.90
CA LYS A 135 -5.55 14.51 -17.14
C LYS A 135 -6.66 14.55 -16.07
N PRO A 136 -7.29 13.45 -15.65
CA PRO A 136 -8.26 13.49 -14.56
C PRO A 136 -7.70 14.04 -13.24
N GLN A 137 -6.44 13.76 -12.94
CA GLN A 137 -5.75 14.28 -11.75
C GLN A 137 -5.61 15.81 -11.85
N SER A 138 -5.10 16.34 -12.97
CA SER A 138 -4.99 17.78 -13.19
C SER A 138 -6.35 18.47 -13.15
N ASP A 139 -7.35 17.93 -13.83
CA ASP A 139 -8.70 18.50 -13.87
C ASP A 139 -9.30 18.56 -12.45
N PHE A 140 -9.11 17.52 -11.65
CA PHE A 140 -9.60 17.50 -10.26
C PHE A 140 -8.83 18.47 -9.37
N ARG A 141 -7.49 18.54 -9.48
CA ARG A 141 -6.68 19.54 -8.78
C ARG A 141 -7.15 20.96 -9.09
N ASP A 142 -7.34 21.29 -10.37
CA ASP A 142 -7.75 22.63 -10.80
C ASP A 142 -9.13 23.00 -10.26
N GLN A 143 -10.05 22.05 -10.26
CA GLN A 143 -11.37 22.23 -9.68
C GLN A 143 -11.31 22.43 -8.16
N LEU A 144 -10.47 21.65 -7.46
CA LEU A 144 -10.26 21.76 -6.03
C LEU A 144 -9.64 23.13 -5.67
N GLN A 145 -8.60 23.54 -6.41
CA GLN A 145 -7.94 24.83 -6.27
C GLN A 145 -8.89 26.01 -6.54
N SER A 146 -9.74 25.89 -7.56
CA SER A 146 -10.78 26.91 -7.86
C SER A 146 -11.77 27.07 -6.72
N CYS A 147 -12.12 25.96 -6.05
CA CYS A 147 -13.04 25.97 -4.91
C CYS A 147 -12.39 26.44 -3.58
N MET A 148 -11.09 26.30 -3.47
CA MET A 148 -10.29 26.64 -2.27
C MET A 148 -8.96 27.27 -2.72
N PRO A 149 -8.93 28.54 -3.10
CA PRO A 149 -7.76 29.21 -3.69
C PRO A 149 -6.53 29.25 -2.79
N SER A 150 -6.71 29.25 -1.47
CA SER A 150 -5.61 29.26 -0.49
C SER A 150 -5.06 27.87 -0.15
N LEU A 151 -5.66 26.79 -0.68
CA LEU A 151 -5.22 25.44 -0.39
C LEU A 151 -3.86 25.14 -1.05
N GLN A 152 -2.91 24.69 -0.24
CA GLN A 152 -1.63 24.18 -0.78
C GLN A 152 -1.82 22.76 -1.28
N ILE A 153 -1.45 22.51 -2.53
CA ILE A 153 -1.53 21.20 -3.18
C ILE A 153 -0.19 20.89 -3.83
N GLU A 154 0.41 19.77 -3.42
CA GLU A 154 1.60 19.21 -4.06
C GLU A 154 1.21 17.98 -4.88
N GLU A 155 1.72 17.85 -6.11
CA GLU A 155 1.44 16.71 -7.00
C GLU A 155 2.60 15.75 -7.03
N GLU A 156 2.30 14.44 -7.17
CA GLU A 156 3.29 13.37 -7.33
C GLU A 156 4.39 13.42 -6.25
N LYS A 157 3.99 13.75 -5.03
CA LYS A 157 4.95 13.90 -3.93
C LYS A 157 5.33 12.56 -3.33
N SER A 158 6.62 12.22 -3.40
CA SER A 158 7.16 11.07 -2.67
C SER A 158 7.31 11.42 -1.18
N LEU A 159 6.82 10.53 -0.33
CA LEU A 159 6.80 10.66 1.13
C LEU A 159 7.66 9.55 1.74
N ASN A 160 8.84 9.90 2.27
CA ASN A 160 9.72 8.95 2.98
C ASN A 160 9.96 7.63 2.20
N SER A 161 10.34 7.70 0.94
CA SER A 161 10.57 6.56 0.05
C SER A 161 9.30 5.73 -0.29
N LEU A 162 8.12 6.19 0.09
CA LEU A 162 6.84 5.61 -0.33
C LEU A 162 6.52 5.93 -1.78
N PRO A 163 5.62 5.16 -2.42
CA PRO A 163 5.08 5.53 -3.72
C PRO A 163 4.49 6.94 -3.68
N PRO A 164 4.72 7.76 -4.74
CA PRO A 164 4.24 9.13 -4.77
C PRO A 164 2.74 9.22 -4.54
N ALA A 165 2.32 10.22 -3.78
CA ALA A 165 0.92 10.58 -3.61
C ALA A 165 0.47 11.42 -4.81
N ASP A 166 -0.70 11.12 -5.40
CA ASP A 166 -1.19 11.87 -6.55
C ASP A 166 -1.38 13.36 -6.19
N LEU A 167 -2.07 13.65 -5.10
CA LEU A 167 -2.18 14.99 -4.53
C LEU A 167 -1.93 14.93 -3.02
N LEU A 168 -1.03 15.76 -2.52
CA LEU A 168 -0.76 15.97 -1.10
C LEU A 168 -1.28 17.34 -0.67
N LEU A 169 -2.02 17.39 0.43
CA LEU A 169 -2.42 18.60 1.14
C LEU A 169 -1.60 18.70 2.43
N PRO A 170 -0.40 19.32 2.38
CA PRO A 170 0.57 19.22 3.47
C PRO A 170 0.06 19.80 4.78
N ASP A 171 -0.65 20.94 4.74
CA ASP A 171 -1.18 21.61 5.93
C ASP A 171 -2.27 20.82 6.66
N HIS A 172 -2.78 19.76 6.00
CA HIS A 172 -3.91 18.96 6.52
C HIS A 172 -3.54 17.49 6.73
N ASN A 173 -2.28 17.11 6.52
CA ASN A 173 -1.83 15.69 6.54
C ASN A 173 -2.76 14.78 5.74
N MET A 174 -3.20 15.24 4.58
CA MET A 174 -4.18 14.57 3.75
C MET A 174 -3.58 14.24 2.38
N VAL A 175 -3.85 13.03 1.92
CA VAL A 175 -3.50 12.55 0.59
C VAL A 175 -4.77 12.21 -0.17
N ILE A 176 -4.81 12.60 -1.44
CA ILE A 176 -5.88 12.23 -2.37
C ILE A 176 -5.27 11.34 -3.44
N GLU A 177 -5.82 10.14 -3.60
CA GLU A 177 -5.40 9.13 -4.57
C GLU A 177 -6.45 8.97 -5.65
N ILE A 178 -6.09 9.26 -6.90
CA ILE A 178 -6.97 9.16 -8.07
C ILE A 178 -6.74 7.82 -8.75
N GLN A 179 -7.67 6.91 -8.54
CA GLN A 179 -7.49 5.52 -8.88
C GLN A 179 -8.02 5.20 -10.27
N GLY A 180 -7.12 4.94 -11.21
CA GLY A 180 -7.44 4.40 -12.54
C GLY A 180 -7.83 2.92 -12.50
N PRO A 181 -8.26 2.33 -13.64
CA PRO A 181 -8.67 0.92 -13.71
C PRO A 181 -7.61 -0.06 -13.23
N SER A 182 -6.31 0.24 -13.41
CA SER A 182 -5.19 -0.61 -12.98
C SER A 182 -5.07 -0.79 -11.47
N HIS A 183 -5.77 0.02 -10.66
CA HIS A 183 -5.83 -0.09 -9.20
C HIS A 183 -6.80 -1.19 -8.73
N TYR A 184 -7.55 -1.79 -9.65
CA TYR A 184 -8.60 -2.77 -9.36
C TYR A 184 -8.30 -4.10 -10.04
N VAL A 185 -8.76 -5.21 -9.45
CA VAL A 185 -8.46 -6.56 -9.94
C VAL A 185 -9.04 -6.81 -11.33
N SER A 186 -10.26 -6.35 -11.58
CA SER A 186 -11.01 -6.56 -12.84
C SER A 186 -11.21 -5.28 -13.65
N ASN A 187 -10.49 -4.21 -13.33
CA ASN A 187 -10.65 -2.88 -13.92
C ASN A 187 -12.08 -2.30 -13.81
N ASP A 188 -12.89 -2.80 -12.87
CA ASP A 188 -14.32 -2.48 -12.70
C ASP A 188 -14.60 -1.46 -11.57
N PHE A 189 -13.57 -0.90 -10.97
CA PHE A 189 -13.63 0.05 -9.87
C PHE A 189 -14.30 -0.48 -8.58
N LYS A 190 -14.34 -1.81 -8.38
CA LYS A 190 -15.02 -2.40 -7.21
C LYS A 190 -14.08 -3.04 -6.22
N ILE A 191 -13.12 -3.83 -6.71
CA ILE A 191 -12.26 -4.69 -5.90
C ILE A 191 -10.82 -4.23 -6.06
N ARG A 192 -10.27 -3.60 -5.02
CA ARG A 192 -8.89 -3.09 -5.03
C ARG A 192 -7.88 -4.24 -5.11
N ASN A 193 -6.84 -4.07 -5.91
CA ASN A 193 -5.71 -5.00 -5.95
C ASN A 193 -4.76 -4.78 -4.76
N GLY A 194 -3.82 -5.71 -4.58
CA GLY A 194 -2.92 -5.67 -3.43
C GLY A 194 -1.97 -4.47 -3.41
N SER A 195 -1.54 -3.99 -4.57
CA SER A 195 -0.65 -2.82 -4.63
C SER A 195 -1.35 -1.56 -4.16
N THR A 196 -2.61 -1.39 -4.52
CA THR A 196 -3.45 -0.27 -4.06
C THR A 196 -3.66 -0.34 -2.55
N LEU A 197 -4.05 -1.51 -2.03
CA LEU A 197 -4.23 -1.70 -0.59
C LEU A 197 -2.95 -1.38 0.21
N LEU A 198 -1.80 -1.83 -0.30
CA LEU A 198 -0.52 -1.60 0.35
C LEU A 198 -0.17 -0.10 0.36
N LYS A 199 -0.33 0.61 -0.76
CA LYS A 199 -0.08 2.06 -0.85
C LYS A 199 -0.94 2.82 0.16
N ILE A 200 -2.26 2.56 0.18
CA ILE A 200 -3.20 3.22 1.10
C ILE A 200 -2.81 2.97 2.57
N ALA A 201 -2.55 1.70 2.93
CA ALA A 201 -2.20 1.35 4.30
C ALA A 201 -0.86 1.97 4.75
N LEU A 202 0.13 2.05 3.86
CA LEU A 202 1.42 2.72 4.14
C LEU A 202 1.22 4.22 4.39
N LEU A 203 0.44 4.89 3.57
CA LEU A 203 0.13 6.31 3.74
C LEU A 203 -0.61 6.56 5.06
N GLN A 204 -1.60 5.72 5.39
CA GLN A 204 -2.31 5.81 6.68
C GLN A 204 -1.40 5.54 7.88
N LYS A 205 -0.51 4.54 7.78
CA LYS A 205 0.48 4.24 8.82
C LYS A 205 1.49 5.38 8.99
N ALA A 206 1.79 6.13 7.93
CA ALA A 206 2.61 7.34 7.98
C ALA A 206 1.88 8.57 8.54
N GLY A 207 0.61 8.43 8.95
CA GLY A 207 -0.18 9.48 9.60
C GLY A 207 -1.05 10.33 8.67
N PHE A 208 -1.14 9.97 7.39
CA PHE A 208 -1.99 10.70 6.45
C PHE A 208 -3.44 10.21 6.47
N GLU A 209 -4.38 11.14 6.41
CA GLU A 209 -5.74 10.81 5.98
C GLU A 209 -5.74 10.58 4.47
N VAL A 210 -6.24 9.42 4.00
CA VAL A 210 -6.25 9.08 2.58
C VAL A 210 -7.67 9.12 2.04
N ILE A 211 -7.86 9.90 0.98
CA ILE A 211 -9.12 9.98 0.22
C ILE A 211 -8.90 9.31 -1.14
N GLU A 212 -9.55 8.19 -1.34
CA GLU A 212 -9.53 7.46 -2.60
C GLU A 212 -10.66 7.94 -3.51
N ILE A 213 -10.33 8.27 -4.76
CA ILE A 213 -11.28 8.72 -5.77
C ILE A 213 -11.13 7.86 -7.04
N PRO A 214 -12.06 6.96 -7.32
CA PRO A 214 -12.07 6.24 -8.59
C PRO A 214 -12.20 7.22 -9.76
N VAL A 215 -11.38 7.07 -10.78
CA VAL A 215 -11.32 8.03 -11.90
C VAL A 215 -12.66 8.18 -12.64
N ASN A 216 -13.49 7.15 -12.66
CA ASN A 216 -14.83 7.23 -13.23
C ASN A 216 -15.77 8.18 -12.49
N GLN A 217 -15.46 8.54 -11.24
CA GLN A 217 -16.17 9.56 -10.47
C GLN A 217 -15.73 10.99 -10.82
N LEU A 218 -14.73 11.15 -11.67
CA LEU A 218 -14.21 12.43 -12.14
C LEU A 218 -14.63 12.77 -13.58
N TRP A 219 -15.47 11.93 -14.22
CA TRP A 219 -15.84 12.13 -15.63
C TRP A 219 -16.76 13.34 -15.88
N ASN A 220 -17.40 13.85 -14.84
CA ASN A 220 -18.17 15.09 -14.94
C ASN A 220 -18.17 15.85 -13.60
N PRO A 221 -18.41 17.18 -13.63
CA PRO A 221 -18.40 18.02 -12.43
C PRO A 221 -19.41 17.61 -11.34
N GLY A 222 -20.55 17.04 -11.73
CA GLY A 222 -21.58 16.58 -10.79
C GLY A 222 -21.08 15.40 -9.92
N LEU A 223 -20.24 14.53 -10.48
CA LEU A 223 -19.64 13.42 -9.77
C LEU A 223 -18.43 13.85 -8.92
N MET A 224 -17.72 14.90 -9.33
CA MET A 224 -16.59 15.47 -8.58
C MET A 224 -17.04 16.19 -7.29
N LYS A 225 -18.17 16.88 -7.35
CA LYS A 225 -18.67 17.74 -6.27
C LYS A 225 -18.72 17.05 -4.90
N PRO A 226 -19.26 15.84 -4.73
CA PRO A 226 -19.29 15.15 -3.44
C PRO A 226 -17.91 14.95 -2.81
N TYR A 227 -16.88 14.69 -3.63
CA TYR A 227 -15.51 14.55 -3.14
C TYR A 227 -14.93 15.89 -2.69
N ILE A 228 -15.16 16.96 -3.46
CA ILE A 228 -14.75 18.32 -3.08
C ILE A 228 -15.42 18.73 -1.76
N ASP A 229 -16.72 18.49 -1.63
CA ASP A 229 -17.47 18.82 -0.40
C ASP A 229 -16.97 17.98 0.79
N LYS A 230 -16.63 16.70 0.59
CA LYS A 230 -16.02 15.84 1.61
C LYS A 230 -14.66 16.39 2.05
N ILE A 231 -13.80 16.78 1.12
CA ILE A 231 -12.47 17.36 1.41
C ILE A 231 -12.64 18.68 2.19
N LYS A 232 -13.52 19.58 1.74
CA LYS A 232 -13.82 20.84 2.46
C LYS A 232 -14.28 20.59 3.89
N THR A 233 -15.17 19.63 4.10
CA THR A 233 -15.66 19.28 5.43
C THR A 233 -14.52 18.79 6.32
N ARG A 234 -13.64 17.92 5.81
CA ARG A 234 -12.50 17.38 6.54
C ARG A 234 -11.51 18.48 6.94
N ILE A 235 -11.14 19.35 5.98
CA ILE A 235 -10.26 20.49 6.22
C ILE A 235 -10.80 21.40 7.33
N ASN A 236 -12.10 21.68 7.31
CA ASN A 236 -12.72 22.56 8.29
C ASN A 236 -12.93 21.90 9.67
N THR A 237 -12.98 20.58 9.75
CA THR A 237 -13.20 19.84 11.02
C THR A 237 -11.91 19.40 11.69
N THR A 238 -10.79 19.34 10.98
CA THR A 238 -9.49 19.02 11.56
C THR A 238 -8.94 20.26 12.27
N PRO A 239 -8.72 20.25 13.61
CA PRO A 239 -8.07 21.35 14.29
C PRO A 239 -6.71 21.59 13.63
N GLN A 240 -6.41 22.84 13.27
CA GLN A 240 -5.06 23.20 12.82
C GLN A 240 -4.10 22.93 13.98
N GLY A 241 -3.42 21.77 13.93
CA GLY A 241 -2.36 21.44 14.85
C GLY A 241 -1.19 22.36 14.58
N HIS A 242 -0.95 23.34 15.47
CA HIS A 242 0.33 24.04 15.53
C HIS A 242 1.42 23.02 15.83
N GLY A 243 2.31 22.78 14.90
CA GLY A 243 3.49 21.96 15.12
C GLY A 243 4.08 21.40 13.82
N SER A 244 4.63 22.30 13.00
CA SER A 244 5.63 21.87 12.02
C SER A 244 6.90 21.46 12.78
N GLU A 245 6.98 20.20 13.19
CA GLU A 245 8.29 19.61 13.39
C GLU A 245 8.91 19.44 12.01
N SER A 246 9.85 20.34 11.69
CA SER A 246 10.68 20.24 10.51
C SER A 246 11.43 18.91 10.57
N PHE A 247 11.08 18.00 9.66
CA PHE A 247 11.89 16.83 9.39
C PHE A 247 13.20 17.32 8.76
N ASN A 248 14.14 17.71 9.60
CA ASN A 248 15.52 17.97 9.19
C ASN A 248 16.13 16.63 8.79
N ASN A 249 16.39 16.45 7.52
CA ASN A 249 17.34 15.46 7.04
C ASN A 249 18.72 15.81 7.60
N PRO A 250 19.45 14.92 8.25
CA PRO A 250 20.89 15.09 8.39
C PRO A 250 21.54 14.85 7.02
N GLU A 251 22.41 15.77 6.63
CA GLU A 251 23.32 15.68 5.49
C GLU A 251 24.23 14.45 5.55
#